data_04c8226dee8cedd5d6c6505270763754
#
_entry.id   04c8226dee8cedd5d6c6505270763754
#
_cell.length_a   1.000
_cell.length_b   1.000
_cell.length_c   1.000
_cell.angle_alpha   90.00
_cell.angle_beta   90.00
_cell.angle_gamma   90.00
#
_symmetry.space_group_name_H-M   'P 1'
#
loop_
_entity.id
_entity.type
_entity.pdbx_description
1 polymer ?
#
loop_
_entity_poly.entity_id
_entity_poly.type
_entity_poly.pdbx_seq_one_letter_code
_entity_poly.pdbx_strand_id
1 'polypeptide(L)'
;MPFFDGVRNKVYYRHWAARSPHAQVLLLHGFGEHTGHYHRLAGQLTDAGIEVWGPDHLGHGHTGGRAGMFPSVDELASNAGILLDLMTSTHPDLPVVIVGHSLGALTGALLAMRTATGRTGLVMTGAPLWGLPPEAEGRTDLIMAKDEAYLDALANDPLGFDTAPAEPNLWSALAVAGCKVRTGLPALIMPILLINGEHDAFAAPGKAAEFAGELHQCRAVAIPGGYHDIPNDLAHREVAGLIIEATTQWCSAVRPVLSASSR
;
A
#
# COMPACT_ATOMS: atom_id res chain seq x y z
N MET A 1 11.15 -0.99 -21.49
CA MET A 1 11.28 -1.20 -20.04
C MET A 1 10.16 -0.44 -19.35
N PRO A 2 9.58 -0.95 -18.28
CA PRO A 2 8.43 -0.34 -17.62
C PRO A 2 8.84 0.83 -16.73
N PHE A 3 9.06 1.98 -17.36
CA PHE A 3 9.35 3.25 -16.67
C PHE A 3 8.42 4.35 -17.18
N PHE A 4 8.02 5.23 -16.26
CA PHE A 4 7.34 6.48 -16.58
C PHE A 4 8.15 7.69 -16.08
N ASP A 5 7.87 8.86 -16.60
CA ASP A 5 8.49 10.11 -16.14
C ASP A 5 7.77 10.56 -14.85
N GLY A 6 8.45 10.39 -13.72
CA GLY A 6 7.98 10.87 -12.41
C GLY A 6 8.31 12.35 -12.19
N VAL A 7 8.04 12.83 -10.97
CA VAL A 7 8.24 14.24 -10.60
C VAL A 7 9.71 14.70 -10.78
N ARG A 8 10.66 13.84 -10.50
CA ARG A 8 12.12 14.17 -10.62
C ARG A 8 12.86 13.21 -11.52
N ASN A 9 12.54 11.94 -11.45
CA ASN A 9 13.30 10.85 -12.11
C ASN A 9 12.35 9.94 -12.86
N LYS A 10 12.91 9.10 -13.73
CA LYS A 10 12.16 7.96 -14.25
C LYS A 10 11.86 6.99 -13.11
N VAL A 11 10.61 6.63 -12.98
CA VAL A 11 10.09 5.72 -11.97
C VAL A 11 9.82 4.37 -12.63
N TYR A 12 10.43 3.32 -12.09
CA TYR A 12 10.13 1.95 -12.49
C TYR A 12 8.75 1.56 -11.95
N TYR A 13 8.01 0.79 -12.73
CA TYR A 13 6.78 0.16 -12.26
C TYR A 13 6.71 -1.29 -12.72
N ARG A 14 5.96 -2.08 -11.98
CA ARG A 14 5.62 -3.45 -12.33
C ARG A 14 4.13 -3.56 -12.58
N HIS A 15 3.79 -4.38 -13.57
CA HIS A 15 2.42 -4.68 -13.94
C HIS A 15 2.23 -6.20 -13.93
N TRP A 16 1.25 -6.67 -13.19
CA TRP A 16 0.80 -8.05 -13.18
C TRP A 16 -0.60 -8.10 -13.78
N ALA A 17 -0.65 -8.54 -15.02
CA ALA A 17 -1.88 -8.62 -15.79
C ALA A 17 -2.75 -9.79 -15.31
N ALA A 18 -4.04 -9.54 -15.11
CA ALA A 18 -5.04 -10.58 -14.90
C ALA A 18 -5.65 -11.00 -16.24
N ARG A 19 -6.06 -12.27 -16.38
CA ARG A 19 -6.61 -12.82 -17.63
C ARG A 19 -7.91 -12.13 -18.09
N SER A 20 -8.78 -11.79 -17.12
CA SER A 20 -10.07 -11.12 -17.37
C SER A 20 -10.33 -10.18 -16.18
N PRO A 21 -9.68 -9.02 -16.15
CA PRO A 21 -9.73 -8.17 -15.00
C PRO A 21 -11.13 -7.57 -14.82
N HIS A 22 -11.60 -7.56 -13.57
CA HIS A 22 -12.82 -6.88 -13.16
C HIS A 22 -12.57 -5.68 -12.25
N ALA A 23 -11.32 -5.53 -11.79
CA ALA A 23 -10.82 -4.43 -10.97
C ALA A 23 -9.31 -4.25 -11.18
N GLN A 24 -8.81 -3.10 -10.77
CA GLN A 24 -7.39 -2.78 -10.73
C GLN A 24 -6.96 -2.43 -9.29
N VAL A 25 -5.74 -2.81 -8.94
CA VAL A 25 -5.07 -2.43 -7.69
C VAL A 25 -3.82 -1.61 -8.00
N LEU A 26 -3.71 -0.43 -7.40
CA LEU A 26 -2.45 0.30 -7.29
C LEU A 26 -1.77 -0.12 -5.98
N LEU A 27 -0.69 -0.89 -6.08
CA LEU A 27 0.07 -1.43 -4.96
C LEU A 27 1.29 -0.57 -4.65
N LEU A 28 1.39 -0.12 -3.39
CA LEU A 28 2.45 0.76 -2.89
C LEU A 28 3.22 0.07 -1.77
N HIS A 29 4.50 -0.21 -1.99
CA HIS A 29 5.36 -0.96 -1.08
C HIS A 29 5.85 -0.16 0.13
N GLY A 30 6.37 -0.84 1.15
CA GLY A 30 6.96 -0.25 2.35
C GLY A 30 8.39 0.26 2.16
N PHE A 31 8.93 0.88 3.21
CA PHE A 31 10.32 1.34 3.23
C PHE A 31 11.29 0.14 3.25
N GLY A 32 12.36 0.24 2.49
CA GLY A 32 13.34 -0.85 2.35
C GLY A 32 12.92 -1.97 1.41
N GLU A 33 11.71 -1.91 0.90
CA GLU A 33 11.15 -2.89 -0.04
C GLU A 33 11.15 -2.37 -1.49
N HIS A 34 10.60 -3.15 -2.39
CA HIS A 34 10.25 -2.78 -3.74
C HIS A 34 9.15 -3.72 -4.28
N THR A 35 8.60 -3.42 -5.43
CA THR A 35 7.51 -4.21 -6.03
C THR A 35 7.83 -5.69 -6.20
N GLY A 36 9.10 -6.07 -6.31
CA GLY A 36 9.54 -7.46 -6.40
C GLY A 36 9.16 -8.32 -5.21
N HIS A 37 9.07 -7.76 -4.00
CA HIS A 37 8.69 -8.51 -2.79
C HIS A 37 7.20 -8.89 -2.77
N TYR A 38 6.39 -8.28 -3.63
CA TYR A 38 4.92 -8.45 -3.62
C TYR A 38 4.40 -9.48 -4.64
N HIS A 39 5.27 -10.33 -5.21
CA HIS A 39 4.85 -11.34 -6.19
C HIS A 39 3.78 -12.30 -5.65
N ARG A 40 3.88 -12.71 -4.38
CA ARG A 40 2.89 -13.61 -3.77
C ARG A 40 1.52 -12.95 -3.69
N LEU A 41 1.47 -11.72 -3.19
CA LEU A 41 0.22 -10.95 -3.11
C LEU A 41 -0.35 -10.66 -4.50
N ALA A 42 0.48 -10.15 -5.42
CA ALA A 42 0.05 -9.83 -6.77
C ALA A 42 -0.47 -11.06 -7.52
N GLY A 43 0.18 -12.23 -7.35
CA GLY A 43 -0.27 -13.50 -7.92
C GLY A 43 -1.67 -13.88 -7.43
N GLN A 44 -1.92 -13.80 -6.11
CA GLN A 44 -3.23 -14.09 -5.53
C GLN A 44 -4.33 -13.12 -6.03
N LEU A 45 -3.98 -11.83 -6.17
CA LEU A 45 -4.91 -10.82 -6.71
C LEU A 45 -5.22 -11.09 -8.20
N THR A 46 -4.21 -11.40 -9.01
CA THR A 46 -4.42 -11.69 -10.45
C THR A 46 -5.18 -12.98 -10.69
N ASP A 47 -4.97 -14.00 -9.86
CA ASP A 47 -5.75 -15.25 -9.88
C ASP A 47 -7.24 -14.99 -9.56
N ALA A 48 -7.51 -13.99 -8.73
CA ALA A 48 -8.86 -13.52 -8.44
C ALA A 48 -9.43 -12.55 -9.50
N GLY A 49 -8.72 -12.28 -10.60
CA GLY A 49 -9.17 -11.35 -11.64
C GLY A 49 -8.98 -9.87 -11.29
N ILE A 50 -8.04 -9.54 -10.43
CA ILE A 50 -7.68 -8.18 -10.05
C ILE A 50 -6.30 -7.87 -10.64
N GLU A 51 -6.24 -6.94 -11.57
CA GLU A 51 -5.00 -6.49 -12.19
C GLU A 51 -4.20 -5.62 -11.23
N VAL A 52 -2.86 -5.81 -11.15
CA VAL A 52 -2.03 -5.10 -10.17
C VAL A 52 -0.95 -4.28 -10.85
N TRP A 53 -0.83 -3.03 -10.43
CA TRP A 53 0.21 -2.10 -10.84
C TRP A 53 0.91 -1.55 -9.60
N GLY A 54 2.22 -1.40 -9.63
CA GLY A 54 2.96 -0.83 -8.51
C GLY A 54 4.24 -0.14 -8.94
N PRO A 55 4.54 1.08 -8.45
CA PRO A 55 5.83 1.73 -8.68
C PRO A 55 6.85 1.25 -7.65
N ASP A 56 8.12 1.20 -8.03
CA ASP A 56 9.19 1.25 -7.05
C ASP A 56 9.34 2.72 -6.60
N HIS A 57 9.25 2.97 -5.32
CA HIS A 57 9.39 4.33 -4.78
C HIS A 57 10.77 4.94 -5.07
N LEU A 58 10.85 6.26 -5.09
CA LEU A 58 12.13 6.96 -5.26
C LEU A 58 13.16 6.46 -4.22
N GLY A 59 14.35 6.10 -4.70
CA GLY A 59 15.41 5.53 -3.88
C GLY A 59 15.25 4.06 -3.50
N HIS A 60 14.30 3.35 -4.15
CA HIS A 60 14.03 1.92 -3.91
C HIS A 60 14.02 1.14 -5.22
N GLY A 61 14.34 -0.14 -5.15
CA GLY A 61 14.27 -1.07 -6.26
C GLY A 61 15.00 -0.58 -7.50
N HIS A 62 14.32 -0.59 -8.64
CA HIS A 62 14.84 -0.12 -9.92
C HIS A 62 14.65 1.39 -10.16
N THR A 63 13.95 2.09 -9.29
CA THR A 63 13.81 3.55 -9.37
C THR A 63 15.05 4.23 -8.84
N GLY A 64 15.65 5.12 -9.64
CA GLY A 64 16.85 5.85 -9.29
C GLY A 64 16.67 6.75 -8.07
N GLY A 65 17.79 7.28 -7.58
CA GLY A 65 17.88 8.12 -6.39
C GLY A 65 18.94 7.60 -5.42
N ARG A 66 19.17 8.31 -4.33
CA ARG A 66 19.99 7.82 -3.23
C ARG A 66 19.16 6.79 -2.44
N ALA A 67 19.73 5.62 -2.17
CA ALA A 67 19.07 4.51 -1.48
C ALA A 67 18.33 4.96 -0.21
N GLY A 68 17.06 4.62 -0.11
CA GLY A 68 16.17 4.97 1.00
C GLY A 68 15.84 6.46 1.17
N MET A 69 16.34 7.33 0.30
CA MET A 69 16.12 8.78 0.41
C MET A 69 15.04 9.26 -0.55
N PHE A 70 14.08 9.99 -0.02
CA PHE A 70 13.03 10.67 -0.77
C PHE A 70 12.70 12.01 -0.11
N PRO A 71 12.27 13.02 -0.88
CA PRO A 71 12.03 14.38 -0.35
C PRO A 71 10.85 14.44 0.62
N SER A 72 9.77 13.70 0.33
CA SER A 72 8.57 13.63 1.16
C SER A 72 7.65 12.49 0.69
N VAL A 73 6.76 12.04 1.56
CA VAL A 73 5.70 11.09 1.20
C VAL A 73 4.71 11.71 0.19
N ASP A 74 4.56 13.02 0.21
CA ASP A 74 3.76 13.77 -0.77
C ASP A 74 4.30 13.62 -2.20
N GLU A 75 5.62 13.57 -2.39
CA GLU A 75 6.22 13.35 -3.70
C GLU A 75 6.06 11.91 -4.16
N LEU A 76 6.17 10.93 -3.25
CA LEU A 76 5.85 9.53 -3.55
C LEU A 76 4.40 9.39 -3.99
N ALA A 77 3.47 10.07 -3.31
CA ALA A 77 2.06 10.10 -3.70
C ALA A 77 1.84 10.75 -5.07
N SER A 78 2.64 11.76 -5.43
CA SER A 78 2.57 12.38 -6.77
C SER A 78 3.03 11.42 -7.86
N ASN A 79 4.12 10.67 -7.64
CA ASN A 79 4.57 9.61 -8.55
C ASN A 79 3.54 8.49 -8.69
N ALA A 80 2.94 8.07 -7.58
CA ALA A 80 1.87 7.09 -7.58
C ALA A 80 0.64 7.57 -8.36
N GLY A 81 0.34 8.88 -8.30
CA GLY A 81 -0.73 9.50 -9.08
C GLY A 81 -0.48 9.44 -10.59
N ILE A 82 0.75 9.68 -11.04
CA ILE A 82 1.11 9.55 -12.46
C ILE A 82 0.91 8.10 -12.95
N LEU A 83 1.33 7.10 -12.15
CA LEU A 83 1.10 5.69 -12.50
C LEU A 83 -0.39 5.36 -12.49
N LEU A 84 -1.15 5.92 -11.57
CA LEU A 84 -2.59 5.74 -11.50
C LEU A 84 -3.29 6.27 -12.76
N ASP A 85 -2.87 7.42 -13.30
CA ASP A 85 -3.41 7.96 -14.55
C ASP A 85 -3.04 7.06 -15.74
N LEU A 86 -1.82 6.49 -15.75
CA LEU A 86 -1.39 5.55 -16.76
C LEU A 86 -2.24 4.27 -16.74
N MET A 87 -2.43 3.65 -15.56
CA MET A 87 -3.20 2.41 -15.44
C MET A 87 -4.68 2.63 -15.78
N THR A 88 -5.28 3.74 -15.35
CA THR A 88 -6.68 4.06 -15.67
C THR A 88 -6.87 4.41 -17.14
N SER A 89 -5.87 4.94 -17.83
CA SER A 89 -5.92 5.15 -19.29
C SER A 89 -5.91 3.83 -20.08
N THR A 90 -5.32 2.77 -19.51
CA THR A 90 -5.26 1.45 -20.14
C THR A 90 -6.60 0.71 -20.01
N HIS A 91 -7.26 0.82 -18.87
CA HIS A 91 -8.55 0.21 -18.58
C HIS A 91 -9.49 1.20 -17.86
N PRO A 92 -10.06 2.18 -18.61
CA PRO A 92 -10.81 3.29 -18.01
C PRO A 92 -12.11 2.87 -17.29
N ASP A 93 -12.66 1.74 -17.67
CA ASP A 93 -13.93 1.23 -17.11
C ASP A 93 -13.75 0.36 -15.86
N LEU A 94 -12.50 0.04 -15.50
CA LEU A 94 -12.22 -0.78 -14.32
C LEU A 94 -12.13 0.08 -13.05
N PRO A 95 -12.85 -0.31 -11.99
CA PRO A 95 -12.70 0.33 -10.69
C PRO A 95 -11.29 0.10 -10.12
N VAL A 96 -10.79 1.08 -9.38
CA VAL A 96 -9.43 1.05 -8.81
C VAL A 96 -9.47 1.08 -7.29
N VAL A 97 -8.75 0.16 -6.65
CA VAL A 97 -8.46 0.18 -5.22
C VAL A 97 -6.98 0.47 -5.00
N ILE A 98 -6.69 1.39 -4.08
CA ILE A 98 -5.31 1.67 -3.65
C ILE A 98 -4.99 0.73 -2.50
N VAL A 99 -3.89 -0.01 -2.59
CA VAL A 99 -3.38 -0.89 -1.54
C VAL A 99 -1.97 -0.46 -1.18
N GLY A 100 -1.74 -0.09 0.07
CA GLY A 100 -0.41 0.33 0.52
C GLY A 100 0.02 -0.37 1.80
N HIS A 101 1.32 -0.62 1.91
CA HIS A 101 1.95 -1.17 3.11
C HIS A 101 2.89 -0.15 3.74
N SER A 102 2.82 0.04 5.06
CA SER A 102 3.73 0.89 5.83
C SER A 102 3.89 2.30 5.22
N LEU A 103 5.07 2.68 4.71
CA LEU A 103 5.30 3.91 3.94
C LEU A 103 4.30 4.03 2.77
N GLY A 104 4.07 2.92 2.06
CA GLY A 104 3.10 2.86 0.97
C GLY A 104 1.66 3.09 1.42
N ALA A 105 1.30 2.72 2.64
CA ALA A 105 -0.03 2.99 3.20
C ALA A 105 -0.28 4.50 3.35
N LEU A 106 0.70 5.23 3.91
CA LEU A 106 0.61 6.69 3.99
C LEU A 106 0.66 7.36 2.61
N THR A 107 1.48 6.83 1.70
CA THR A 107 1.53 7.28 0.30
C THR A 107 0.16 7.14 -0.37
N GLY A 108 -0.47 5.99 -0.23
CA GLY A 108 -1.80 5.70 -0.78
C GLY A 108 -2.90 6.58 -0.18
N ALA A 109 -2.85 6.79 1.13
CA ALA A 109 -3.80 7.68 1.82
C ALA A 109 -3.68 9.12 1.33
N LEU A 110 -2.45 9.66 1.22
CA LEU A 110 -2.23 11.00 0.67
C LEU A 110 -2.68 11.12 -0.78
N LEU A 111 -2.48 10.08 -1.60
CA LEU A 111 -3.00 10.04 -2.96
C LEU A 111 -4.53 10.03 -2.98
N ALA A 112 -5.17 9.19 -2.16
CA ALA A 112 -6.62 9.11 -2.07
C ALA A 112 -7.26 10.44 -1.67
N MET A 113 -6.63 11.18 -0.76
CA MET A 113 -7.09 12.51 -0.31
C MET A 113 -7.01 13.60 -1.40
N ARG A 114 -6.13 13.45 -2.40
CA ARG A 114 -5.94 14.42 -3.49
C ARG A 114 -6.84 14.17 -4.69
N THR A 115 -7.30 12.96 -4.86
CA THR A 115 -8.02 12.51 -6.05
C THR A 115 -9.48 12.22 -5.70
N ALA A 116 -10.36 13.19 -5.95
CA ALA A 116 -11.78 13.11 -5.57
C ALA A 116 -12.62 12.12 -6.40
N THR A 117 -12.13 11.66 -7.56
CA THR A 117 -12.90 10.84 -8.49
C THR A 117 -12.14 9.59 -8.93
N GLY A 118 -12.87 8.51 -9.22
CA GLY A 118 -12.30 7.30 -9.85
C GLY A 118 -11.64 6.31 -8.91
N ARG A 119 -11.78 6.45 -7.58
CA ARG A 119 -11.24 5.50 -6.59
C ARG A 119 -12.38 4.80 -5.89
N THR A 120 -12.25 3.49 -5.76
CA THR A 120 -13.30 2.64 -5.21
C THR A 120 -13.07 2.31 -3.75
N GLY A 121 -11.81 2.35 -3.30
CA GLY A 121 -11.45 2.08 -1.90
C GLY A 121 -9.96 2.22 -1.61
N LEU A 122 -9.62 2.19 -0.32
CA LEU A 122 -8.27 2.27 0.20
C LEU A 122 -8.02 1.12 1.19
N VAL A 123 -6.98 0.32 0.95
CA VAL A 123 -6.47 -0.66 1.90
C VAL A 123 -5.13 -0.20 2.43
N MET A 124 -4.97 -0.18 3.73
CA MET A 124 -3.74 0.21 4.42
C MET A 124 -3.29 -0.94 5.33
N THR A 125 -2.14 -1.52 5.07
CA THR A 125 -1.54 -2.56 5.91
C THR A 125 -0.36 -2.00 6.68
N GLY A 126 -0.26 -2.27 7.98
CA GLY A 126 0.84 -1.81 8.83
C GLY A 126 1.06 -0.29 8.79
N ALA A 127 0.02 0.53 8.75
CA ALA A 127 0.10 1.96 8.54
C ALA A 127 0.65 2.70 9.78
N PRO A 128 1.86 3.31 9.74
CA PRO A 128 2.47 4.00 10.89
C PRO A 128 1.89 5.42 11.04
N LEU A 129 0.59 5.50 11.31
CA LEU A 129 -0.17 6.76 11.37
C LEU A 129 0.34 7.75 12.42
N TRP A 130 1.01 7.27 13.47
CA TRP A 130 1.53 8.10 14.57
C TRP A 130 3.05 8.29 14.54
N GLY A 131 3.72 7.86 13.43
CA GLY A 131 5.18 7.88 13.32
C GLY A 131 5.84 6.77 14.11
N LEU A 132 7.11 6.97 14.51
CA LEU A 132 7.83 6.01 15.34
C LEU A 132 7.26 5.99 16.75
N PRO A 133 6.75 4.85 17.25
CA PRO A 133 6.31 4.75 18.62
C PRO A 133 7.51 4.86 19.59
N PRO A 134 7.33 5.51 20.76
CA PRO A 134 8.42 5.61 21.76
C PRO A 134 8.99 4.24 22.17
N GLU A 135 8.15 3.21 22.19
CA GLU A 135 8.54 1.84 22.54
C GLU A 135 9.44 1.17 21.49
N ALA A 136 9.45 1.70 20.27
CA ALA A 136 10.28 1.21 19.16
C ALA A 136 11.56 2.05 18.99
N GLU A 137 11.65 3.22 19.64
CA GLU A 137 12.80 4.12 19.48
C GLU A 137 14.09 3.47 20.00
N GLY A 138 15.13 3.45 19.16
CA GLY A 138 16.44 2.89 19.47
C GLY A 138 16.50 1.36 19.56
N ARG A 139 15.41 0.64 19.29
CA ARG A 139 15.38 -0.81 19.27
C ARG A 139 15.84 -1.36 17.92
N THR A 140 16.70 -2.38 17.96
CA THR A 140 17.20 -3.12 16.80
C THR A 140 16.68 -4.57 16.75
N ASP A 141 15.92 -4.97 17.78
CA ASP A 141 15.41 -6.33 17.98
C ASP A 141 13.93 -6.47 17.60
N LEU A 142 13.39 -5.50 16.86
CA LEU A 142 12.01 -5.54 16.42
C LEU A 142 11.81 -6.59 15.33
N ILE A 143 10.83 -7.44 15.54
CA ILE A 143 10.46 -8.48 14.56
C ILE A 143 9.51 -7.86 13.54
N MET A 144 9.90 -7.86 12.26
CA MET A 144 9.10 -7.36 11.16
C MET A 144 8.20 -8.46 10.56
N ALA A 145 8.75 -9.68 10.46
CA ALA A 145 8.10 -10.87 9.90
C ALA A 145 8.71 -12.14 10.50
N LYS A 146 8.03 -13.28 10.27
CA LYS A 146 8.50 -14.62 10.66
C LYS A 146 8.56 -15.62 9.51
N ASP A 147 8.12 -15.27 8.32
CA ASP A 147 8.25 -16.13 7.13
C ASP A 147 9.73 -16.20 6.73
N GLU A 148 10.37 -17.36 6.98
CA GLU A 148 11.80 -17.55 6.72
C GLU A 148 12.15 -17.35 5.25
N ALA A 149 11.28 -17.75 4.33
CA ALA A 149 11.51 -17.57 2.89
C ALA A 149 11.47 -16.10 2.47
N TYR A 150 10.59 -15.31 3.08
CA TYR A 150 10.56 -13.86 2.88
C TYR A 150 11.79 -13.18 3.47
N LEU A 151 12.17 -13.54 4.69
CA LEU A 151 13.37 -12.99 5.35
C LEU A 151 14.65 -13.32 4.59
N ASP A 152 14.78 -14.55 4.07
CA ASP A 152 15.89 -14.96 3.22
C ASP A 152 15.93 -14.16 1.91
N ALA A 153 14.77 -13.95 1.29
CA ALA A 153 14.65 -13.14 0.09
C ALA A 153 15.07 -11.68 0.32
N LEU A 154 14.68 -11.08 1.46
CA LEU A 154 15.11 -9.73 1.84
C LEU A 154 16.64 -9.66 2.07
N ALA A 155 17.17 -10.62 2.81
CA ALA A 155 18.59 -10.63 3.17
C ALA A 155 19.52 -10.81 1.95
N ASN A 156 19.06 -11.49 0.91
CA ASN A 156 19.81 -11.78 -0.32
C ASN A 156 19.35 -10.94 -1.52
N ASP A 157 18.55 -9.90 -1.30
CA ASP A 157 18.05 -9.06 -2.38
C ASP A 157 19.15 -8.15 -2.96
N PRO A 158 19.48 -8.30 -4.27
CA PRO A 158 20.49 -7.44 -4.91
C PRO A 158 20.06 -5.96 -5.03
N LEU A 159 18.77 -5.66 -4.85
CA LEU A 159 18.22 -4.30 -4.84
C LEU A 159 18.01 -3.76 -3.42
N GLY A 160 18.30 -4.59 -2.42
CA GLY A 160 18.27 -4.20 -1.01
C GLY A 160 19.35 -3.16 -0.68
N PHE A 161 19.15 -2.42 0.40
CA PHE A 161 20.12 -1.45 0.89
C PHE A 161 20.10 -1.39 2.43
N ASP A 162 21.18 -0.87 3.02
CA ASP A 162 21.21 -0.59 4.45
C ASP A 162 20.23 0.55 4.77
N THR A 163 19.20 0.26 5.57
CA THR A 163 18.14 1.22 5.91
C THR A 163 18.55 2.22 6.99
N ALA A 164 19.50 1.86 7.86
CA ALA A 164 19.87 2.64 9.03
C ALA A 164 20.28 4.09 8.72
N PRO A 165 21.06 4.40 7.67
CA PRO A 165 21.42 5.79 7.33
C PRO A 165 20.21 6.66 6.91
N ALA A 166 19.12 6.05 6.46
CA ALA A 166 17.93 6.75 5.98
C ALA A 166 16.82 6.87 7.02
N GLU A 167 16.87 6.11 8.11
CA GLU A 167 15.83 6.06 9.16
C GLU A 167 15.45 7.43 9.75
N PRO A 168 16.37 8.34 10.09
CA PRO A 168 15.98 9.64 10.61
C PRO A 168 15.13 10.46 9.64
N ASN A 169 15.42 10.36 8.33
CA ASN A 169 14.61 10.98 7.29
C ASN A 169 13.25 10.30 7.15
N LEU A 170 13.23 8.96 7.20
CA LEU A 170 12.00 8.17 7.14
C LEU A 170 11.04 8.55 8.27
N TRP A 171 11.48 8.47 9.53
CA TRP A 171 10.60 8.72 10.67
C TRP A 171 10.06 10.15 10.69
N SER A 172 10.89 11.14 10.31
CA SER A 172 10.45 12.52 10.15
C SER A 172 9.37 12.64 9.05
N ALA A 173 9.57 12.01 7.91
CA ALA A 173 8.61 12.04 6.81
C ALA A 173 7.30 11.33 7.16
N LEU A 174 7.38 10.17 7.86
CA LEU A 174 6.19 9.42 8.31
C LEU A 174 5.39 10.20 9.36
N ALA A 175 6.06 10.90 10.29
CA ALA A 175 5.37 11.72 11.29
C ALA A 175 4.55 12.85 10.63
N VAL A 176 5.14 13.53 9.64
CA VAL A 176 4.45 14.57 8.86
C VAL A 176 3.28 13.99 8.06
N ALA A 177 3.51 12.90 7.34
CA ALA A 177 2.48 12.26 6.52
C ALA A 177 1.36 11.68 7.38
N GLY A 178 1.69 11.01 8.49
CA GLY A 178 0.71 10.46 9.43
C GLY A 178 -0.20 11.54 10.03
N CYS A 179 0.37 12.70 10.38
CA CYS A 179 -0.43 13.84 10.83
C CYS A 179 -1.43 14.31 9.77
N LYS A 180 -0.98 14.47 8.52
CA LYS A 180 -1.85 14.86 7.39
C LYS A 180 -2.95 13.82 7.15
N VAL A 181 -2.61 12.54 7.18
CA VAL A 181 -3.53 11.43 6.96
C VAL A 181 -4.60 11.39 8.06
N ARG A 182 -4.22 11.43 9.34
CA ARG A 182 -5.19 11.46 10.44
C ARG A 182 -6.14 12.65 10.37
N THR A 183 -5.65 13.81 9.92
CA THR A 183 -6.48 15.01 9.80
C THR A 183 -7.40 14.97 8.58
N GLY A 184 -6.96 14.39 7.47
CA GLY A 184 -7.68 14.47 6.18
C GLY A 184 -8.55 13.26 5.86
N LEU A 185 -8.17 12.06 6.30
CA LEU A 185 -8.92 10.83 6.01
C LEU A 185 -10.37 10.85 6.51
N PRO A 186 -10.68 11.44 7.69
CA PRO A 186 -12.06 11.55 8.14
C PRO A 186 -13.01 12.31 7.20
N ALA A 187 -12.49 13.11 6.29
CA ALA A 187 -13.30 13.80 5.28
C ALA A 187 -13.64 12.92 4.05
N LEU A 188 -12.99 11.76 3.90
CA LEU A 188 -13.24 10.85 2.78
C LEU A 188 -14.44 9.97 3.05
N ILE A 189 -15.29 9.81 2.04
CA ILE A 189 -16.47 8.94 2.10
C ILE A 189 -16.24 7.57 1.44
N MET A 190 -15.05 7.35 0.83
CA MET A 190 -14.70 6.05 0.26
C MET A 190 -14.49 4.99 1.35
N PRO A 191 -14.75 3.70 1.05
CA PRO A 191 -14.50 2.64 2.01
C PRO A 191 -13.00 2.44 2.24
N ILE A 192 -12.65 2.16 3.51
CA ILE A 192 -11.27 1.98 3.97
C ILE A 192 -11.15 0.66 4.73
N LEU A 193 -10.08 -0.08 4.48
CA LEU A 193 -9.72 -1.27 5.25
C LEU A 193 -8.33 -1.08 5.86
N LEU A 194 -8.24 -1.13 7.19
CA LEU A 194 -6.99 -1.14 7.93
C LEU A 194 -6.67 -2.58 8.34
N ILE A 195 -5.48 -3.08 8.01
CA ILE A 195 -5.03 -4.42 8.39
C ILE A 195 -3.69 -4.29 9.10
N ASN A 196 -3.60 -4.76 10.33
CA ASN A 196 -2.40 -4.67 11.15
C ASN A 196 -2.08 -6.02 11.77
N GLY A 197 -0.81 -6.34 11.95
CA GLY A 197 -0.42 -7.49 12.76
C GLY A 197 -0.73 -7.27 14.25
N GLU A 198 -1.12 -8.31 14.96
CA GLU A 198 -1.35 -8.25 16.41
C GLU A 198 -0.11 -7.77 17.17
N HIS A 199 1.08 -8.12 16.66
CA HIS A 199 2.39 -7.79 17.23
C HIS A 199 3.14 -6.71 16.45
N ASP A 200 2.43 -5.92 15.63
CA ASP A 200 3.04 -4.81 14.88
C ASP A 200 3.52 -3.72 15.85
N ALA A 201 4.84 -3.56 15.94
CA ALA A 201 5.47 -2.58 16.82
C ALA A 201 5.37 -1.13 16.30
N PHE A 202 5.08 -0.93 15.01
CA PHE A 202 5.03 0.39 14.37
C PHE A 202 3.60 0.90 14.16
N ALA A 203 2.66 -0.02 13.98
CA ALA A 203 1.28 0.27 13.66
C ALA A 203 0.33 -0.56 14.55
N ALA A 204 0.28 -0.21 15.83
CA ALA A 204 -0.47 -0.94 16.85
C ALA A 204 -1.96 -1.10 16.45
N PRO A 205 -2.49 -2.35 16.42
CA PRO A 205 -3.85 -2.63 15.95
C PRO A 205 -4.94 -1.95 16.80
N GLY A 206 -4.71 -1.76 18.09
CA GLY A 206 -5.65 -1.04 18.98
C GLY A 206 -5.83 0.42 18.55
N LYS A 207 -4.75 1.13 18.25
CA LYS A 207 -4.82 2.51 17.75
C LYS A 207 -5.46 2.58 16.37
N ALA A 208 -5.19 1.60 15.50
CA ALA A 208 -5.83 1.51 14.19
C ALA A 208 -7.35 1.30 14.31
N ALA A 209 -7.80 0.47 15.26
CA ALA A 209 -9.22 0.23 15.54
C ALA A 209 -9.91 1.48 16.09
N GLU A 210 -9.25 2.22 16.99
CA GLU A 210 -9.76 3.51 17.50
C GLU A 210 -9.94 4.51 16.35
N PHE A 211 -8.92 4.67 15.51
CA PHE A 211 -8.96 5.58 14.37
C PHE A 211 -10.02 5.16 13.33
N ALA A 212 -10.23 3.87 13.12
CA ALA A 212 -11.29 3.39 12.23
C ALA A 212 -12.69 3.87 12.68
N GLY A 213 -12.90 4.05 13.99
CA GLY A 213 -14.13 4.60 14.55
C GLY A 213 -14.39 6.08 14.21
N GLU A 214 -13.35 6.81 13.79
CA GLU A 214 -13.45 8.22 13.36
C GLU A 214 -13.76 8.36 11.85
N LEU A 215 -13.70 7.26 11.09
CA LEU A 215 -13.86 7.25 9.64
C LEU A 215 -15.27 6.85 9.23
N HIS A 216 -15.77 7.38 8.11
CA HIS A 216 -17.15 7.14 7.64
C HIS A 216 -17.45 5.68 7.31
N GLN A 217 -16.55 5.02 6.58
CA GLN A 217 -16.69 3.62 6.14
C GLN A 217 -15.35 2.92 6.32
N CYS A 218 -15.03 2.52 7.53
CA CYS A 218 -13.77 1.86 7.82
C CYS A 218 -13.98 0.57 8.60
N ARG A 219 -13.25 -0.48 8.18
CA ARG A 219 -13.08 -1.73 8.92
C ARG A 219 -11.62 -1.83 9.32
N ALA A 220 -11.35 -2.10 10.59
CA ALA A 220 -10.03 -2.46 11.09
C ALA A 220 -9.98 -3.96 11.39
N VAL A 221 -8.90 -4.61 10.98
CA VAL A 221 -8.65 -6.05 11.22
C VAL A 221 -7.26 -6.21 11.82
N ALA A 222 -7.17 -6.92 12.94
CA ALA A 222 -5.91 -7.38 13.50
C ALA A 222 -5.67 -8.82 13.07
N ILE A 223 -4.49 -9.11 12.51
CA ILE A 223 -4.07 -10.45 12.11
C ILE A 223 -3.43 -11.15 13.31
N PRO A 224 -4.01 -12.23 13.83
CA PRO A 224 -3.47 -12.94 14.98
C PRO A 224 -2.05 -13.44 14.72
N GLY A 225 -1.14 -13.20 15.68
CA GLY A 225 0.27 -13.57 15.58
C GLY A 225 1.06 -12.85 14.49
N GLY A 226 0.43 -11.93 13.73
CA GLY A 226 1.06 -11.16 12.66
C GLY A 226 1.98 -10.07 13.19
N TYR A 227 3.02 -9.74 12.43
CA TYR A 227 3.96 -8.65 12.68
C TYR A 227 3.74 -7.50 11.69
N HIS A 228 4.78 -6.69 11.42
CA HIS A 228 4.63 -5.52 10.56
C HIS A 228 4.39 -5.87 9.09
N ASP A 229 5.23 -6.75 8.52
CA ASP A 229 5.24 -7.07 7.08
C ASP A 229 4.16 -8.09 6.70
N ILE A 230 2.97 -7.99 7.28
CA ILE A 230 1.86 -8.95 7.12
C ILE A 230 1.49 -9.32 5.66
N PRO A 231 1.66 -8.46 4.64
CA PRO A 231 1.39 -8.86 3.25
C PRO A 231 2.35 -9.93 2.73
N ASN A 232 3.54 -10.04 3.34
CA ASN A 232 4.63 -10.91 2.93
C ASN A 232 4.97 -11.99 3.98
N ASP A 233 4.41 -11.92 5.19
CA ASP A 233 4.65 -12.83 6.31
C ASP A 233 3.77 -14.09 6.22
N LEU A 234 3.82 -14.94 7.23
CA LEU A 234 3.08 -16.21 7.34
C LEU A 234 1.58 -16.09 7.05
N ALA A 235 0.98 -14.96 7.42
CA ALA A 235 -0.43 -14.66 7.18
C ALA A 235 -0.74 -14.09 5.78
N HIS A 236 0.21 -14.04 4.85
CA HIS A 236 0.05 -13.39 3.55
C HIS A 236 -1.20 -13.84 2.76
N ARG A 237 -1.64 -15.09 2.93
CA ARG A 237 -2.85 -15.61 2.27
C ARG A 237 -4.13 -15.04 2.87
N GLU A 238 -4.17 -14.90 4.19
CA GLU A 238 -5.30 -14.29 4.90
C GLU A 238 -5.40 -12.81 4.53
N VAL A 239 -4.28 -12.10 4.55
CA VAL A 239 -4.21 -10.68 4.15
C VAL A 239 -4.66 -10.49 2.71
N ALA A 240 -4.18 -11.33 1.78
CA ALA A 240 -4.63 -11.29 0.38
C ALA A 240 -6.14 -11.57 0.26
N GLY A 241 -6.66 -12.55 1.01
CA GLY A 241 -8.10 -12.85 1.06
C GLY A 241 -8.95 -11.64 1.48
N LEU A 242 -8.53 -10.91 2.52
CA LEU A 242 -9.19 -9.69 2.97
C LEU A 242 -9.17 -8.58 1.91
N ILE A 243 -8.04 -8.41 1.22
CA ILE A 243 -7.90 -7.43 0.14
C ILE A 243 -8.78 -7.80 -1.06
N ILE A 244 -8.82 -9.07 -1.45
CA ILE A 244 -9.67 -9.58 -2.54
C ILE A 244 -11.15 -9.38 -2.20
N GLU A 245 -11.56 -9.76 -0.98
CA GLU A 245 -12.94 -9.59 -0.49
C GLU A 245 -13.37 -8.12 -0.57
N ALA A 246 -12.57 -7.22 0.03
CA ALA A 246 -12.85 -5.79 0.05
C ALA A 246 -12.91 -5.21 -1.37
N THR A 247 -11.92 -5.52 -2.22
CA THR A 247 -11.88 -5.07 -3.61
C THR A 247 -13.11 -5.51 -4.38
N THR A 248 -13.47 -6.79 -4.29
CA THR A 248 -14.62 -7.36 -5.00
C THR A 248 -15.93 -6.72 -4.52
N GLN A 249 -16.11 -6.56 -3.22
CA GLN A 249 -17.29 -5.94 -2.63
C GLN A 249 -17.45 -4.49 -3.09
N TRP A 250 -16.40 -3.69 -2.97
CA TRP A 250 -16.45 -2.28 -3.30
C TRP A 250 -16.65 -2.04 -4.79
N CYS A 251 -15.99 -2.83 -5.63
CA CYS A 251 -16.11 -2.72 -7.08
C CYS A 251 -17.49 -3.14 -7.58
N SER A 252 -18.13 -4.11 -6.92
CA SER A 252 -19.51 -4.51 -7.25
C SER A 252 -20.53 -3.43 -6.94
N ALA A 253 -20.29 -2.62 -5.91
CA ALA A 253 -21.17 -1.52 -5.53
C ALA A 253 -21.13 -0.32 -6.51
N VAL A 254 -20.04 -0.16 -7.26
CA VAL A 254 -19.84 0.95 -8.21
C VAL A 254 -20.32 0.61 -9.62
N ARG A 255 -20.47 -0.69 -9.98
CA ARG A 255 -21.02 -1.06 -11.29
C ARG A 255 -22.44 -0.51 -11.42
N PRO A 256 -22.71 0.38 -12.41
CA PRO A 256 -24.10 0.75 -12.68
C PRO A 256 -24.87 -0.54 -12.97
N VAL A 257 -26.08 -0.61 -12.46
CA VAL A 257 -27.08 -1.57 -12.94
C VAL A 257 -27.30 -1.27 -14.42
N LEU A 258 -26.41 -1.76 -15.28
CA LEU A 258 -26.62 -1.80 -16.72
C LEU A 258 -27.70 -2.83 -16.97
N SER A 259 -28.91 -2.30 -16.84
CA SER A 259 -30.11 -2.50 -17.58
C SER A 259 -30.79 -3.84 -17.65
N ALA A 260 -31.94 -3.79 -17.28
CA ALA A 260 -33.11 -4.36 -17.93
C ALA A 260 -33.75 -3.30 -18.84
N SER A 261 -33.23 -3.05 -20.03
CA SER A 261 -33.96 -2.34 -21.09
C SER A 261 -33.49 -2.81 -22.47
N SER A 262 -33.87 -4.03 -22.80
CA SER A 262 -34.05 -4.45 -24.19
C SER A 262 -35.10 -5.56 -24.21
N ARG A 263 -36.35 -5.14 -24.29
CA ARG A 263 -37.43 -5.88 -24.93
C ARG A 263 -38.16 -4.93 -25.85
#